data_f82a6998a24173db2629735158fe8079
#
_entry.id   f82a6998a24173db2629735158fe8079
#
_cell.length_a   1.000
_cell.length_b   1.000
_cell.length_c   1.000
_cell.angle_alpha   90.00
_cell.angle_beta   90.00
_cell.angle_gamma   90.00
#
_symmetry.space_group_name_H-M   'P 1'
#
loop_
_entity.id
_entity.type
_entity.pdbx_description
1 polymer ?
#
loop_
_entity_poly.entity_id
_entity_poly.type
_entity_poly.pdbx_seq_one_letter_code
_entity_poly.pdbx_strand_id
1 'polypeptide(L)'
;MLDRSLSLTLVIRNLTRQTTVADRAILANTSATRRTGLLKHESLQDGEGLLIVPCEGVHTFGMKFAIDVLYLNKKRVVLKIKPEMPRRRMSFCLSAHSVLELPAGMAARTGTVVGDQLEVEKVEKGQETASA
;
A
#
# COMPACT_ATOMS: atom_id res chain seq x y z
N MET A 1 8.00 -20.32 18.92
CA MET A 1 7.02 -20.54 17.84
C MET A 1 7.14 -19.48 16.77
N LEU A 2 7.28 -19.92 15.55
CA LEU A 2 7.40 -18.98 14.45
C LEU A 2 6.06 -18.29 14.19
N ASP A 3 6.08 -16.97 14.09
CA ASP A 3 4.91 -16.21 13.73
C ASP A 3 4.75 -16.21 12.21
N ARG A 4 3.80 -16.98 11.74
CA ARG A 4 3.59 -17.16 10.32
C ARG A 4 3.10 -15.90 9.62
N SER A 5 2.45 -15.00 10.35
CA SER A 5 1.96 -13.78 9.74
C SER A 5 3.10 -12.88 9.28
N LEU A 6 4.28 -13.00 9.89
CA LEU A 6 5.45 -12.23 9.53
C LEU A 6 6.17 -12.76 8.30
N SER A 7 5.84 -13.97 7.84
CA SER A 7 6.50 -14.56 6.68
C SER A 7 5.85 -14.12 5.36
N LEU A 8 4.67 -13.52 5.40
CA LEU A 8 3.97 -13.09 4.20
C LEU A 8 4.24 -11.63 3.91
N THR A 9 4.54 -11.35 2.67
CA THR A 9 4.60 -9.99 2.16
C THR A 9 3.80 -9.94 0.87
N LEU A 10 3.49 -8.72 0.45
CA LEU A 10 2.84 -8.50 -0.82
C LEU A 10 3.82 -7.84 -1.77
N VAL A 11 3.83 -8.34 -3.01
CA VAL A 11 4.53 -7.67 -4.11
C VAL A 11 3.46 -7.04 -4.98
N ILE A 12 3.57 -5.74 -5.20
CA ILE A 12 2.58 -4.99 -5.96
C ILE A 12 3.26 -4.41 -7.19
N ARG A 13 2.76 -4.83 -8.35
CA ARG A 13 3.29 -4.39 -9.64
C ARG A 13 2.28 -3.54 -10.35
N ASN A 14 2.77 -2.58 -11.12
CA ASN A 14 1.95 -1.81 -12.03
C ASN A 14 2.08 -2.47 -13.41
N LEU A 15 1.05 -3.17 -13.83
CA LEU A 15 1.07 -3.91 -15.10
C LEU A 15 1.04 -2.98 -16.30
N THR A 16 0.37 -1.84 -16.16
CA THR A 16 0.29 -0.86 -17.26
C THR A 16 1.64 -0.23 -17.54
N ARG A 17 2.40 0.08 -16.50
CA ARG A 17 3.71 0.75 -16.62
C ARG A 17 4.88 -0.19 -16.56
N GLN A 18 4.65 -1.47 -16.20
CA GLN A 18 5.70 -2.47 -16.04
C GLN A 18 6.74 -2.05 -15.01
N THR A 19 6.26 -1.55 -13.88
CA THR A 19 7.10 -1.15 -12.73
C THR A 19 6.67 -1.90 -11.49
N THR A 20 7.58 -2.02 -10.52
CA THR A 20 7.27 -2.56 -9.21
C THR A 20 6.94 -1.41 -8.27
N VAL A 21 5.73 -1.41 -7.75
CA VAL A 21 5.25 -0.34 -6.87
C VAL A 21 5.72 -0.58 -5.44
N ALA A 22 5.65 -1.82 -4.99
CA ALA A 22 6.14 -2.22 -3.67
C ALA A 22 6.50 -3.69 -3.72
N ASP A 23 7.60 -4.09 -3.06
CA ASP A 23 8.01 -5.49 -2.99
C ASP A 23 7.93 -6.05 -1.57
N ARG A 24 7.63 -5.22 -0.59
CA ARG A 24 7.49 -5.62 0.81
C ARG A 24 6.28 -4.92 1.44
N ALA A 25 5.13 -4.99 0.78
CA ALA A 25 3.92 -4.41 1.33
C ALA A 25 3.28 -5.38 2.33
N ILE A 26 2.48 -4.81 3.23
CA ILE A 26 1.78 -5.55 4.26
C ILE A 26 0.28 -5.42 4.02
N LEU A 27 -0.47 -6.47 4.31
CA LEU A 27 -1.92 -6.48 4.18
C LEU A 27 -2.56 -6.12 5.53
N ALA A 28 -3.43 -5.11 5.52
CA ALA A 28 -4.24 -4.73 6.67
C ALA A 28 -5.70 -5.01 6.33
N ASN A 29 -6.22 -6.17 6.73
CA ASN A 29 -7.58 -6.59 6.39
C ASN A 29 -8.43 -6.97 7.59
N THR A 30 -7.97 -6.69 8.80
CA THR A 30 -8.77 -6.84 10.02
C THR A 30 -9.13 -5.46 10.55
N SER A 31 -10.16 -5.39 11.42
CA SER A 31 -10.54 -4.12 12.02
C SER A 31 -9.37 -3.48 12.77
N ALA A 32 -8.61 -4.29 13.51
CA ALA A 32 -7.47 -3.77 14.27
C ALA A 32 -6.36 -3.27 13.37
N THR A 33 -5.96 -4.06 12.36
CA THR A 33 -4.86 -3.66 11.48
C THR A 33 -5.23 -2.47 10.62
N ARG A 34 -6.50 -2.37 10.18
CA ARG A 34 -6.96 -1.21 9.41
C ARG A 34 -6.95 0.06 10.25
N ARG A 35 -7.34 -0.02 11.53
CA ARG A 35 -7.32 1.14 12.42
C ARG A 35 -5.90 1.60 12.73
N THR A 36 -5.00 0.66 12.95
CA THR A 36 -3.61 0.98 13.27
C THR A 36 -2.91 1.59 12.06
N GLY A 37 -3.12 1.00 10.86
CA GLY A 37 -2.47 1.48 9.66
C GLY A 37 -0.97 1.67 9.88
N LEU A 38 -0.48 2.85 9.54
CA LEU A 38 0.93 3.21 9.69
C LEU A 38 1.23 4.03 10.95
N LEU A 39 0.27 4.11 11.89
CA LEU A 39 0.43 4.99 13.06
C LEU A 39 1.65 4.65 13.92
N LYS A 40 2.03 3.38 13.97
CA LYS A 40 3.19 2.94 14.78
C LYS A 40 4.50 2.98 14.02
N HIS A 41 4.47 3.36 12.76
CA HIS A 41 5.67 3.40 11.94
C HIS A 41 6.39 4.72 12.12
N GLU A 42 7.73 4.69 12.14
CA GLU A 42 8.56 5.89 12.18
C GLU A 42 8.80 6.43 10.78
N SER A 43 8.82 5.54 9.80
CA SER A 43 9.03 5.90 8.39
C SER A 43 8.52 4.75 7.53
N LEU A 44 8.47 5.00 6.23
CA LEU A 44 8.14 3.99 5.24
C LEU A 44 9.24 4.04 4.18
N GLN A 45 9.92 2.92 4.02
CA GLN A 45 11.06 2.81 3.10
C GLN A 45 10.58 2.49 1.69
N ASP A 46 11.41 2.81 0.70
CA ASP A 46 11.13 2.40 -0.68
C ASP A 46 10.98 0.87 -0.72
N GLY A 47 9.94 0.42 -1.42
CA GLY A 47 9.59 -1.00 -1.48
C GLY A 47 8.58 -1.42 -0.45
N GLU A 48 8.45 -0.67 0.65
CA GLU A 48 7.42 -0.96 1.65
C GLU A 48 6.09 -0.32 1.26
N GLY A 49 5.01 -0.78 1.88
CA GLY A 49 3.69 -0.25 1.66
C GLY A 49 2.68 -0.94 2.55
N LEU A 50 1.47 -0.41 2.55
CA LEU A 50 0.36 -1.00 3.31
C LEU A 50 -0.88 -1.03 2.42
N LEU A 51 -1.44 -2.23 2.21
CA LEU A 51 -2.68 -2.39 1.47
C LEU A 51 -3.81 -2.61 2.48
N ILE A 52 -4.74 -1.69 2.52
CA ILE A 52 -5.86 -1.69 3.47
C ILE A 52 -7.13 -2.12 2.73
N VAL A 53 -7.75 -3.20 3.18
CA VAL A 53 -8.92 -3.81 2.50
C VAL A 53 -9.96 -4.21 3.55
N PRO A 54 -11.20 -3.80 3.42
CA PRO A 54 -11.74 -2.73 2.57
C PRO A 54 -11.41 -1.36 3.14
N CYS A 55 -11.39 -0.34 2.28
CA CYS A 55 -11.09 1.00 2.73
C CYS A 55 -11.53 2.03 1.69
N GLU A 56 -12.19 3.10 2.15
CA GLU A 56 -12.69 4.19 1.29
C GLU A 56 -12.13 5.53 1.70
N GLY A 57 -11.36 5.59 2.77
CA GLY A 57 -10.82 6.84 3.25
C GLY A 57 -9.65 6.63 4.18
N VAL A 58 -8.81 7.63 4.26
CA VAL A 58 -7.63 7.61 5.12
C VAL A 58 -7.48 8.96 5.81
N HIS A 59 -6.78 8.94 6.94
CA HIS A 59 -6.31 10.16 7.58
C HIS A 59 -4.86 9.98 7.97
N THR A 60 -4.16 11.11 8.06
CA THR A 60 -2.76 11.11 8.47
C THR A 60 -2.56 11.76 9.83
N PHE A 61 -3.65 11.91 10.61
CA PHE A 61 -3.57 12.38 11.99
C PHE A 61 -2.79 11.36 12.83
N GLY A 62 -1.79 11.82 13.55
CA GLY A 62 -0.96 10.96 14.37
C GLY A 62 0.18 10.28 13.61
N MET A 63 0.26 10.44 12.31
CA MET A 63 1.36 9.91 11.53
C MET A 63 2.60 10.79 11.64
N LYS A 64 3.77 10.20 11.43
CA LYS A 64 5.04 10.87 11.60
C LYS A 64 5.68 11.29 10.28
N PHE A 65 5.07 10.94 9.14
CA PHE A 65 5.64 11.18 7.82
C PHE A 65 4.53 11.30 6.78
N ALA A 66 4.86 11.89 5.63
CA ALA A 66 3.95 12.00 4.49
C ALA A 66 3.92 10.68 3.71
N ILE A 67 2.83 10.44 3.00
CA ILE A 67 2.64 9.21 2.21
C ILE A 67 1.96 9.52 0.89
N ASP A 68 2.15 8.62 -0.08
CA ASP A 68 1.28 8.57 -1.26
C ASP A 68 0.12 7.66 -0.94
N VAL A 69 -1.09 8.05 -1.35
CA VAL A 69 -2.31 7.28 -1.12
C VAL A 69 -2.93 6.95 -2.47
N LEU A 70 -3.07 5.66 -2.78
CA LEU A 70 -3.68 5.17 -4.00
C LEU A 70 -4.99 4.47 -3.66
N TYR A 71 -6.09 4.93 -4.24
CA TYR A 71 -7.39 4.29 -4.09
C TYR A 71 -7.61 3.33 -5.24
N LEU A 72 -8.00 2.09 -4.93
CA LEU A 72 -8.15 1.01 -5.91
C LEU A 72 -9.57 0.47 -5.91
N ASN A 73 -10.07 0.07 -7.09
CA ASN A 73 -11.31 -0.66 -7.14
C ASN A 73 -11.07 -2.16 -6.90
N LYS A 74 -12.11 -2.98 -6.99
CA LYS A 74 -12.00 -4.42 -6.74
C LYS A 74 -11.04 -5.13 -7.69
N LYS A 75 -10.89 -4.60 -8.89
CA LYS A 75 -9.98 -5.17 -9.89
C LYS A 75 -8.59 -4.57 -9.78
N ARG A 76 -8.36 -3.75 -8.79
CA ARG A 76 -7.08 -3.08 -8.52
C ARG A 76 -6.67 -2.09 -9.60
N VAL A 77 -7.65 -1.44 -10.21
CA VAL A 77 -7.41 -0.28 -11.06
C VAL A 77 -7.33 0.94 -10.17
N VAL A 78 -6.37 1.80 -10.43
CA VAL A 78 -6.17 3.02 -9.64
C VAL A 78 -7.27 4.02 -9.96
N LEU A 79 -8.05 4.40 -8.95
CA LEU A 79 -9.18 5.34 -9.10
C LEU A 79 -8.79 6.77 -8.78
N LYS A 80 -7.90 6.95 -7.81
CA LYS A 80 -7.53 8.27 -7.31
C LYS A 80 -6.18 8.16 -6.63
N ILE A 81 -5.37 9.21 -6.77
CA ILE A 81 -4.08 9.30 -6.11
C ILE A 81 -4.01 10.60 -5.33
N LYS A 82 -3.60 10.53 -4.07
CA LYS A 82 -3.22 11.69 -3.27
C LYS A 82 -1.71 11.61 -3.08
N PRO A 83 -0.93 12.29 -3.93
CA PRO A 83 0.53 12.22 -3.81
C PRO A 83 1.03 13.06 -2.66
N GLU A 84 2.03 12.57 -1.97
CA GLU A 84 2.74 13.29 -0.92
C GLU A 84 1.79 13.95 0.08
N MET A 85 0.82 13.15 0.53
CA MET A 85 -0.18 13.61 1.49
C MET A 85 0.50 13.89 2.83
N PRO A 86 0.49 15.16 3.30
CA PRO A 86 1.18 15.51 4.53
C PRO A 86 0.39 15.02 5.75
N ARG A 87 1.02 15.15 6.92
CA ARG A 87 0.36 14.81 8.18
C ARG A 87 -0.88 15.69 8.39
N ARG A 88 -1.81 15.19 9.19
CA ARG A 88 -3.01 15.92 9.64
C ARG A 88 -3.96 16.25 8.48
N ARG A 89 -4.14 15.29 7.60
CA ARG A 89 -5.07 15.42 6.46
C ARG A 89 -6.03 14.24 6.43
N MET A 90 -7.11 14.44 5.71
CA MET A 90 -8.10 13.40 5.43
C MET A 90 -8.34 13.36 3.93
N SER A 91 -8.64 12.16 3.44
CA SER A 91 -8.97 11.95 2.03
C SER A 91 -9.96 10.80 1.91
N PHE A 92 -10.84 10.87 0.93
CA PHE A 92 -11.90 9.89 0.71
C PHE A 92 -12.04 9.56 -0.77
N CYS A 93 -12.44 8.33 -1.04
CA CYS A 93 -12.87 7.90 -2.37
C CYS A 93 -13.93 6.83 -2.15
N LEU A 94 -15.21 7.23 -2.19
CA LEU A 94 -16.32 6.35 -1.80
C LEU A 94 -16.50 5.15 -2.72
N SER A 95 -16.01 5.22 -3.95
CA SER A 95 -16.06 4.09 -4.89
C SER A 95 -14.89 3.12 -4.71
N ALA A 96 -13.97 3.41 -3.79
CA ALA A 96 -12.82 2.55 -3.61
C ALA A 96 -13.18 1.27 -2.86
N HIS A 97 -12.48 0.20 -3.21
CA HIS A 97 -12.53 -1.07 -2.49
C HIS A 97 -11.38 -1.16 -1.50
N SER A 98 -10.22 -0.61 -1.86
CA SER A 98 -9.02 -0.71 -1.06
C SER A 98 -8.15 0.52 -1.24
N VAL A 99 -7.18 0.67 -0.34
CA VAL A 99 -6.22 1.77 -0.37
C VAL A 99 -4.81 1.20 -0.24
N LEU A 100 -3.92 1.70 -1.08
CA LEU A 100 -2.49 1.37 -0.99
C LEU A 100 -1.76 2.62 -0.51
N GLU A 101 -1.10 2.51 0.64
CA GLU A 101 -0.26 3.56 1.19
C GLU A 101 1.19 3.26 0.88
N LEU A 102 1.90 4.23 0.34
CA LEU A 102 3.28 4.10 -0.12
C LEU A 102 4.14 5.25 0.42
N PRO A 103 5.46 5.10 0.39
CA PRO A 103 6.33 6.24 0.69
C PRO A 103 6.01 7.41 -0.24
N ALA A 104 6.11 8.63 0.29
CA ALA A 104 5.84 9.83 -0.49
C ALA A 104 6.72 9.87 -1.74
N GLY A 105 6.10 10.15 -2.89
CA GLY A 105 6.79 10.22 -4.17
C GLY A 105 6.86 8.92 -4.93
N MET A 106 6.42 7.80 -4.35
CA MET A 106 6.54 6.50 -5.02
C MET A 106 5.64 6.40 -6.25
N ALA A 107 4.46 6.99 -6.22
CA ALA A 107 3.58 6.97 -7.38
C ALA A 107 4.28 7.63 -8.59
N ALA A 108 4.90 8.78 -8.38
CA ALA A 108 5.61 9.47 -9.45
C ALA A 108 6.81 8.66 -9.94
N ARG A 109 7.58 8.09 -9.02
CA ARG A 109 8.79 7.32 -9.40
C ARG A 109 8.47 6.05 -10.18
N THR A 110 7.31 5.44 -9.94
CA THR A 110 6.90 4.24 -10.68
C THR A 110 6.03 4.54 -11.88
N GLY A 111 5.76 5.83 -12.14
CA GLY A 111 4.94 6.27 -13.26
C GLY A 111 3.47 5.93 -13.10
N THR A 112 3.02 5.67 -11.87
CA THR A 112 1.66 5.24 -11.61
C THR A 112 0.70 6.42 -11.69
N VAL A 113 -0.35 6.24 -12.48
CA VAL A 113 -1.40 7.26 -12.66
C VAL A 113 -2.78 6.61 -12.56
N VAL A 114 -3.81 7.44 -12.44
CA VAL A 114 -5.20 6.98 -12.42
C VAL A 114 -5.48 6.20 -13.70
N GLY A 115 -6.16 5.06 -13.54
CA GLY A 115 -6.47 4.15 -14.65
C GLY A 115 -5.49 3.00 -14.78
N ASP A 116 -4.35 3.05 -14.12
CA ASP A 116 -3.36 1.98 -14.21
C ASP A 116 -3.86 0.72 -13.50
N GLN A 117 -3.47 -0.43 -14.05
CA GLN A 117 -3.81 -1.74 -13.51
C GLN A 117 -2.68 -2.22 -12.61
N LEU A 118 -3.01 -2.45 -11.34
CA LEU A 118 -2.05 -3.05 -10.42
C LEU A 118 -2.33 -4.54 -10.26
N GLU A 119 -1.30 -5.27 -9.83
CA GLU A 119 -1.36 -6.67 -9.48
C GLU A 119 -0.78 -6.85 -8.08
N VAL A 120 -1.46 -7.65 -7.27
CA VAL A 120 -1.02 -7.94 -5.91
C VAL A 120 -0.73 -9.43 -5.82
N GLU A 121 0.50 -9.76 -5.46
CA GLU A 121 0.96 -11.14 -5.30
C GLU A 121 1.39 -11.35 -3.86
N LYS A 122 0.93 -12.44 -3.25
CA LYS A 122 1.37 -12.83 -1.90
C LYS A 122 2.61 -13.69 -2.04
N VAL A 123 3.66 -13.29 -1.33
CA VAL A 123 4.93 -14.02 -1.38
C VAL A 123 5.33 -14.35 0.05
N GLU A 124 5.66 -15.63 0.28
CA GLU A 124 6.16 -16.07 1.57
C GLU A 124 7.66 -15.89 1.60
N LYS A 125 8.18 -15.25 2.66
CA LYS A 125 9.61 -14.95 2.76
C LYS A 125 10.51 -16.17 2.58
N GLY A 126 10.07 -17.30 3.11
CA GLY A 126 10.85 -18.54 2.96
C GLY A 126 11.01 -18.96 1.52
N GLN A 127 10.02 -18.70 0.68
CA GLN A 127 10.06 -19.02 -0.74
C GLN A 127 11.03 -18.12 -1.48
N GLU A 128 11.09 -16.85 -1.11
CA GLU A 128 12.00 -15.91 -1.72
C GLU A 128 13.44 -16.33 -1.53
N THR A 129 13.80 -16.71 -0.32
CA THR A 129 15.16 -17.18 -0.04
C THR A 129 15.47 -18.47 -0.77
N ALA A 130 14.49 -19.35 -0.86
CA ALA A 130 14.69 -20.65 -1.52
C ALA A 130 14.95 -20.50 -3.02
N SER A 131 14.43 -19.49 -3.64
CA SER A 131 14.57 -19.29 -5.08
C SER A 131 15.89 -18.64 -5.46
N ALA A 132 16.62 -18.15 -4.50
CA ALA A 132 17.93 -17.59 -4.75
C ALA A 132 18.95 -18.69 -4.98
#